data_ba382f56073c16b2f76c08f20360518f
#
_entry.id   ba382f56073c16b2f76c08f20360518f
#
_cell.length_a   1.000
_cell.length_b   1.000
_cell.length_c   1.000
_cell.angle_alpha   90.00
_cell.angle_beta   90.00
_cell.angle_gamma   90.00
#
_symmetry.space_group_name_H-M   'P 1'
#
loop_
_entity.id
_entity.type
_entity.pdbx_description
1 polymer ?
#
loop_
_entity_poly.entity_id
_entity_poly.type
_entity_poly.pdbx_seq_one_letter_code
_entity_poly.pdbx_strand_id
1 'polypeptide(L)'
;MVEVVAALIWRGDRFMICQRPAYKARGLLWEFVGGKVEPGETRPQALVRECMEELGVQIEVGDLFMDLTHVYPDITVHLSLYTCT
;
A
#
# COMPACT_ATOMS: atom_id res chain seq x y z
N MET A 1 -0.45 -4.10 -16.77
CA MET A 1 0.10 -3.36 -15.63
C MET A 1 -0.74 -3.63 -14.39
N VAL A 2 -0.10 -3.91 -13.29
CA VAL A 2 -0.78 -4.15 -12.02
C VAL A 2 -0.82 -2.85 -11.22
N GLU A 3 -2.03 -2.45 -10.80
CA GLU A 3 -2.22 -1.29 -9.95
C GLU A 3 -2.12 -1.69 -8.48
N VAL A 4 -1.18 -1.07 -7.77
CA VAL A 4 -0.93 -1.31 -6.34
C VAL A 4 -1.01 0.00 -5.59
N VAL A 5 -1.60 -0.02 -4.43
CA VAL A 5 -1.68 1.14 -3.54
C VAL A 5 -0.95 0.85 -2.24
N ALA A 6 -0.40 1.88 -1.63
CA ALA A 6 0.25 1.78 -0.34
C ALA A 6 -0.06 3.01 0.50
N ALA A 7 -0.09 2.82 1.81
CA ALA A 7 -0.41 3.87 2.78
C ALA A 7 0.83 4.31 3.54
N LEU A 8 1.09 5.61 3.53
CA LEU A 8 2.03 6.25 4.43
C LEU A 8 1.20 6.82 5.58
N ILE A 9 1.05 6.02 6.64
CA ILE A 9 0.16 6.37 7.75
C ILE A 9 0.93 7.17 8.79
N TRP A 10 0.55 8.42 8.96
CA TRP A 10 1.20 9.34 9.89
C TRP A 10 0.49 9.38 11.23
N ARG A 11 1.30 9.45 12.29
CA ARG A 11 0.83 9.79 13.63
C ARG A 11 1.84 10.76 14.22
N GLY A 12 1.47 12.04 14.23
CA GLY A 12 2.40 13.11 14.59
C GLY A 12 3.53 13.21 13.58
N ASP A 13 4.77 13.03 14.01
CA ASP A 13 5.97 13.06 13.19
C ASP A 13 6.47 11.67 12.78
N ARG A 14 5.67 10.63 13.05
CA ARG A 14 6.04 9.23 12.77
C ARG A 14 5.11 8.63 11.75
N PHE A 15 5.62 7.66 10.98
CA PHE A 15 4.81 6.88 10.07
C PHE A 15 5.02 5.39 10.31
N MET A 16 4.03 4.60 9.89
CA MET A 16 4.03 3.16 10.11
C MET A 16 4.62 2.43 8.92
N ILE A 17 5.48 1.46 9.20
CA ILE A 17 5.92 0.45 8.24
C ILE A 17 5.69 -0.94 8.83
N CYS A 18 5.50 -1.91 7.95
CA CYS A 18 5.21 -3.29 8.33
C CYS A 18 6.26 -4.22 7.77
N GLN A 19 6.57 -5.28 8.53
CA GLN A 19 7.47 -6.31 8.04
C GLN A 19 6.67 -7.40 7.33
N ARG A 20 7.10 -7.77 6.11
CA ARG A 20 6.45 -8.87 5.39
C ARG A 20 6.70 -10.18 6.13
N PRO A 21 5.69 -11.09 6.15
CA PRO A 21 5.88 -12.42 6.71
C PRO A 21 7.01 -13.16 5.99
N ALA A 22 7.73 -14.00 6.75
CA ALA A 22 8.87 -14.74 6.21
C ALA A 22 8.50 -15.67 5.05
N TYR A 23 7.26 -16.17 5.00
CA TYR A 23 6.80 -17.10 3.98
C TYR A 23 6.44 -16.43 2.64
N LYS A 24 6.33 -15.11 2.60
CA LYS A 24 6.02 -14.39 1.37
C LYS A 24 7.29 -14.09 0.58
N ALA A 25 7.13 -13.87 -0.72
CA ALA A 25 8.21 -13.37 -1.56
C ALA A 25 8.81 -12.11 -0.94
N ARG A 26 10.13 -12.02 -0.87
CA ARG A 26 10.84 -10.93 -0.20
C ARG A 26 10.46 -10.82 1.27
N GLY A 27 10.26 -11.97 1.92
CA GLY A 27 9.90 -12.03 3.34
C GLY A 27 10.90 -11.31 4.23
N LEU A 28 10.41 -10.79 5.35
CA LEU A 28 11.16 -10.06 6.38
C LEU A 28 11.64 -8.66 5.94
N LEU A 29 11.37 -8.22 4.71
CA LEU A 29 11.62 -6.84 4.31
C LEU A 29 10.51 -5.93 4.85
N TRP A 30 10.88 -4.70 5.17
CA TRP A 30 9.93 -3.70 5.66
C TRP A 30 9.25 -3.03 4.49
N GLU A 31 7.95 -2.77 4.65
CA GLU A 31 7.13 -2.15 3.60
C GLU A 31 6.00 -1.31 4.19
N PHE A 32 5.42 -0.45 3.36
CA PHE A 32 4.17 0.23 3.70
C PHE A 32 3.01 -0.77 3.51
N VAL A 33 1.96 -0.62 4.32
CA VAL A 33 0.76 -1.45 4.17
C VAL A 33 0.03 -1.08 2.88
N GLY A 34 -0.48 -2.07 2.18
CA GLY A 34 -1.21 -1.86 0.94
C GLY A 34 -1.40 -3.15 0.17
N GLY A 35 -1.79 -3.04 -1.08
CA GLY A 35 -2.01 -4.19 -1.94
C GLY A 35 -2.57 -3.80 -3.29
N LYS A 36 -3.05 -4.79 -4.02
CA LYS A 36 -3.59 -4.62 -5.36
C LYS A 36 -4.97 -3.98 -5.32
N VAL A 37 -5.23 -3.10 -6.29
CA VAL A 37 -6.56 -2.55 -6.54
C VAL A 37 -7.39 -3.63 -7.23
N GLU A 38 -8.56 -3.94 -6.68
CA GLU A 38 -9.47 -4.93 -7.25
C GLU A 38 -10.42 -4.28 -8.27
N PRO A 39 -11.00 -5.07 -9.19
CA PRO A 39 -11.96 -4.54 -10.16
C PRO A 39 -13.12 -3.83 -9.45
N GLY A 40 -13.48 -2.65 -9.95
CA GLY A 40 -14.57 -1.86 -9.39
C GLY A 40 -14.21 -0.98 -8.21
N GLU A 41 -12.97 -1.09 -7.69
CA GLU A 41 -12.49 -0.22 -6.62
C GLU A 41 -11.77 1.00 -7.17
N THR A 42 -11.90 2.13 -6.46
CA THR A 42 -10.96 3.23 -6.63
C THR A 42 -9.69 2.92 -5.82
N ARG A 43 -8.60 3.64 -6.09
CA ARG A 43 -7.36 3.49 -5.31
C ARG A 43 -7.57 3.76 -3.82
N PRO A 44 -8.22 4.88 -3.41
CA PRO A 44 -8.52 5.09 -2.00
C PRO A 44 -9.36 3.98 -1.36
N GLN A 45 -10.36 3.46 -2.08
CA GLN A 45 -11.18 2.35 -1.57
C GLN A 45 -10.34 1.10 -1.34
N ALA A 46 -9.46 0.77 -2.28
CA ALA A 46 -8.55 -0.37 -2.14
C ALA A 46 -7.68 -0.22 -0.90
N LEU A 47 -7.17 0.98 -0.67
CA LEU A 47 -6.28 1.25 0.45
C LEU A 47 -7.00 1.11 1.80
N VAL A 48 -8.22 1.63 1.90
CA VAL A 48 -9.05 1.47 3.12
C VAL A 48 -9.30 -0.01 3.38
N ARG A 49 -9.64 -0.77 2.35
CA ARG A 49 -9.87 -2.22 2.47
C ARG A 49 -8.62 -2.96 2.92
N GLU A 50 -7.48 -2.70 2.29
CA GLU A 50 -6.22 -3.37 2.62
C GLU A 50 -5.78 -3.07 4.06
N CYS A 51 -5.92 -1.84 4.52
CA CYS A 51 -5.57 -1.49 5.89
C CYS A 51 -6.48 -2.18 6.89
N MET A 52 -7.77 -2.33 6.57
CA MET A 52 -8.70 -3.05 7.43
C MET A 52 -8.35 -4.54 7.47
N GLU A 53 -8.05 -5.15 6.32
CA GLU A 53 -7.71 -6.57 6.25
C GLU A 53 -6.40 -6.90 6.97
N GLU A 54 -5.36 -6.08 6.76
CA GLU A 54 -4.03 -6.38 7.27
C GLU A 54 -3.81 -5.92 8.70
N LEU A 55 -4.37 -4.77 9.08
CA LEU A 55 -4.11 -4.14 10.38
C LEU A 55 -5.34 -4.06 11.27
N GLY A 56 -6.54 -4.26 10.72
CA GLY A 56 -7.77 -4.08 11.46
C GLY A 56 -8.02 -2.63 11.85
N VAL A 57 -7.47 -1.67 11.09
CA VAL A 57 -7.61 -0.23 11.38
C VAL A 57 -8.36 0.46 10.26
N GLN A 58 -9.13 1.48 10.64
CA GLN A 58 -9.78 2.37 9.70
C GLN A 58 -8.92 3.61 9.51
N ILE A 59 -8.62 3.92 8.26
CA ILE A 59 -7.78 5.06 7.91
C ILE A 59 -8.56 6.11 7.14
N GLU A 60 -8.05 7.33 7.14
CA GLU A 60 -8.47 8.37 6.22
C GLU A 60 -7.38 8.57 5.18
N VAL A 61 -7.76 8.42 3.91
CA VAL A 61 -6.83 8.59 2.80
C VAL A 61 -6.74 10.06 2.45
N GLY A 62 -5.54 10.61 2.48
CA GLY A 62 -5.26 11.98 2.11
C GLY A 62 -4.76 12.09 0.67
N ASP A 63 -3.71 12.87 0.49
CA ASP A 63 -3.19 13.20 -0.83
C ASP A 63 -2.27 12.10 -1.38
N LEU A 64 -2.21 12.02 -2.70
CA LEU A 64 -1.20 11.20 -3.36
C LEU A 64 0.18 11.82 -3.08
N PHE A 65 1.01 11.05 -2.39
CA PHE A 65 2.36 11.47 -2.02
C PHE A 65 3.36 11.23 -3.14
N MET A 66 3.28 10.05 -3.75
CA MET A 66 4.20 9.62 -4.79
C MET A 66 3.54 8.53 -5.61
N ASP A 67 3.78 8.51 -6.92
CA ASP A 67 3.51 7.35 -7.72
C ASP A 67 4.73 7.02 -8.56
N LEU A 68 4.90 5.73 -8.83
CA LEU A 68 6.00 5.27 -9.66
C LEU A 68 5.59 3.98 -10.39
N THR A 69 6.22 3.77 -11.54
CA THR A 69 6.05 2.55 -12.31
C THR A 69 7.37 1.78 -12.25
N HIS A 70 7.28 0.52 -11.89
CA HIS A 70 8.43 -0.37 -11.87
C HIS A 70 8.21 -1.55 -12.81
N VAL A 71 9.17 -1.79 -13.68
CA VAL A 71 9.10 -2.88 -14.65
C VAL A 71 9.97 -4.03 -14.17
N TYR A 72 9.30 -5.14 -13.80
CA TYR A 72 9.97 -6.41 -13.53
C TYR A 72 10.03 -7.22 -14.83
N PRO A 73 10.87 -8.25 -14.92
CA PRO A 73 10.94 -9.08 -16.13
C PRO A 73 9.61 -9.70 -16.55
N ASP A 74 8.76 -10.03 -15.59
CA ASP A 74 7.47 -10.73 -15.80
C ASP A 74 6.25 -9.85 -15.64
N ILE A 75 6.38 -8.66 -15.07
CA ILE A 75 5.22 -7.82 -14.74
C ILE A 75 5.63 -6.35 -14.60
N THR A 76 4.71 -5.46 -14.96
CA THR A 76 4.86 -4.03 -14.69
C THR A 76 3.89 -3.62 -13.58
N VAL A 77 4.40 -2.94 -12.56
CA VAL A 77 3.62 -2.50 -11.40
C VAL A 77 3.58 -0.98 -11.36
N HIS A 78 2.38 -0.43 -11.23
CA HIS A 78 2.17 0.98 -10.94
C HIS A 78 1.79 1.11 -9.46
N LEU A 79 2.66 1.74 -8.68
CA LEU A 79 2.47 1.94 -7.25
C LEU A 79 2.05 3.39 -6.98
N SER A 80 0.95 3.54 -6.26
CA SER A 80 0.47 4.84 -5.78
C SER A 80 0.55 4.87 -4.25
N LEU A 81 1.34 5.78 -3.72
CA LEU A 81 1.55 5.94 -2.28
C LEU A 81 0.79 7.18 -1.81
N TYR A 82 -0.14 6.98 -0.87
CA TYR A 82 -0.97 8.05 -0.32
C TYR A 82 -0.59 8.35 1.12
N THR A 83 -0.66 9.63 1.50
CA THR A 83 -0.58 9.99 2.91
C THR A 83 -1.91 9.68 3.57
N CYS A 84 -1.87 9.09 4.75
CA CYS A 84 -3.06 8.66 5.51
C CYS A 84 -2.92 9.03 6.98
N THR A 85 -4.04 9.07 7.65
CA THR A 85 -4.08 9.28 9.11
C THR A 85 -4.96 8.25 9.80
#